data_f66c239f7833a3a9d0eddf1f34eb98f4
#
_entry.id   f66c239f7833a3a9d0eddf1f34eb98f4
#
_cell.length_a   1.000
_cell.length_b   1.000
_cell.length_c   1.000
_cell.angle_alpha   90.00
_cell.angle_beta   90.00
_cell.angle_gamma   90.00
#
_symmetry.space_group_name_H-M   'P 1'
#
loop_
_entity.id
_entity.type
_entity.pdbx_description
1 polymer ?
#
loop_
_entity_poly.entity_id
_entity_poly.type
_entity_poly.pdbx_seq_one_letter_code
_entity_poly.pdbx_strand_id
1 'polypeptide(L)'
;PAMREGSGLVEFSKRFPDRYFDVAIAEQHAVTFAAGLAAEGLKPVVAIYSTFLQRAYDQLIHDVALQNLPVVFAVDRAGLVGSDGATHQGSFDLSYLRCIPNMTVMAPADENECRQMLYTASLLPGPSAVRYPRGTGPGVPIQTQMTALPVGRGEIRREGRSGLALLAFGALVDSAQRVGERLDATVVNMRFIKPLDEDLVLRIAGRHRAIVTIEENATAGGAGSAIGELLAAEGISLPILHIGIPDRFIEHGTR
;
A
#
# COMPACT_ATOMS: atom_id res chain seq x y z
N PRO A 1 -4.98 18.67 -1.46
CA PRO A 1 -4.29 18.48 -0.18
C PRO A 1 -3.51 19.73 0.22
N ALA A 2 -3.30 19.96 1.53
CA ALA A 2 -2.54 21.10 2.05
C ALA A 2 -1.03 21.08 1.68
N MET A 3 -0.55 19.98 1.13
CA MET A 3 0.86 19.73 0.83
C MET A 3 1.11 19.62 -0.67
N ARG A 4 0.63 20.58 -1.46
CA ARG A 4 0.77 20.61 -2.93
C ARG A 4 2.21 20.38 -3.39
N GLU A 5 3.16 21.12 -2.80
CA GLU A 5 4.58 21.02 -3.10
C GLU A 5 5.14 19.66 -2.67
N GLY A 6 4.84 19.25 -1.45
CA GLY A 6 5.31 17.98 -0.89
C GLY A 6 4.75 16.75 -1.58
N SER A 7 3.55 16.82 -2.13
CA SER A 7 2.93 15.73 -2.88
C SER A 7 3.24 15.78 -4.39
N GLY A 8 4.09 16.72 -4.85
CA GLY A 8 4.47 16.84 -6.26
C GLY A 8 3.35 17.30 -7.19
N LEU A 9 2.31 17.97 -6.68
CA LEU A 9 1.12 18.34 -7.45
C LEU A 9 1.16 19.74 -8.06
N VAL A 10 2.28 20.45 -7.95
CA VAL A 10 2.42 21.82 -8.46
C VAL A 10 2.12 21.90 -9.96
N GLU A 11 2.74 21.02 -10.74
CA GLU A 11 2.54 20.99 -12.19
C GLU A 11 1.10 20.60 -12.57
N PHE A 12 0.54 19.61 -11.86
CA PHE A 12 -0.86 19.22 -12.05
C PHE A 12 -1.82 20.38 -11.79
N SER A 13 -1.63 21.12 -10.70
CA SER A 13 -2.48 22.26 -10.34
C SER A 13 -2.43 23.40 -11.36
N LYS A 14 -1.29 23.58 -12.05
CA LYS A 14 -1.14 24.58 -13.13
C LYS A 14 -1.78 24.12 -14.44
N ARG A 15 -1.61 22.85 -14.78
CA ARG A 15 -2.13 22.29 -16.04
C ARG A 15 -3.62 22.02 -16.00
N PHE A 16 -4.18 21.70 -14.84
CA PHE A 16 -5.58 21.33 -14.65
C PHE A 16 -6.21 22.05 -13.45
N PRO A 17 -6.25 23.41 -13.45
CA PRO A 17 -6.72 24.20 -12.31
C PRO A 17 -8.15 23.84 -11.90
N ASP A 18 -9.03 23.55 -12.86
CA ASP A 18 -10.43 23.18 -12.61
C ASP A 18 -10.63 21.76 -12.05
N ARG A 19 -9.54 21.00 -11.96
CA ARG A 19 -9.53 19.62 -11.42
C ARG A 19 -8.67 19.50 -10.16
N TYR A 20 -8.16 20.61 -9.66
CA TYR A 20 -7.32 20.64 -8.46
C TYR A 20 -8.00 21.42 -7.35
N PHE A 21 -8.17 20.79 -6.21
CA PHE A 21 -8.78 21.38 -5.03
C PHE A 21 -7.81 21.31 -3.85
N ASP A 22 -7.36 22.47 -3.38
CA ASP A 22 -6.62 22.57 -2.13
C ASP A 22 -7.62 22.81 -1.00
N VAL A 23 -7.69 21.86 -0.09
CA VAL A 23 -8.61 21.90 1.05
C VAL A 23 -7.94 22.37 2.33
N ALA A 24 -6.73 22.90 2.24
CA ALA A 24 -5.89 23.24 3.37
C ALA A 24 -5.65 22.06 4.32
N ILE A 25 -5.37 22.29 5.61
CA ILE A 25 -5.17 21.25 6.63
C ILE A 25 -6.54 20.83 7.17
N ALA A 26 -7.32 20.16 6.31
CA ALA A 26 -8.67 19.73 6.61
C ALA A 26 -8.92 18.33 6.02
N GLU A 27 -8.28 17.33 6.60
CA GLU A 27 -8.27 15.95 6.10
C GLU A 27 -9.67 15.34 6.06
N GLN A 28 -10.48 15.55 7.09
CA GLN A 28 -11.87 15.08 7.11
C GLN A 28 -12.68 15.70 5.98
N HIS A 29 -12.55 17.02 5.78
CA HIS A 29 -13.22 17.70 4.67
C HIS A 29 -12.76 17.16 3.32
N ALA A 30 -11.47 16.89 3.14
CA ALA A 30 -10.94 16.31 1.91
C ALA A 30 -11.63 15.01 1.53
N VAL A 31 -11.83 14.12 2.50
CA VAL A 31 -12.45 12.80 2.26
C VAL A 31 -13.96 12.92 2.04
N THR A 32 -14.68 13.69 2.86
CA THR A 32 -16.12 13.92 2.67
C THR A 32 -16.41 14.63 1.35
N PHE A 33 -15.60 15.63 0.97
CA PHE A 33 -15.72 16.31 -0.31
C PHE A 33 -15.50 15.35 -1.50
N ALA A 34 -14.48 14.48 -1.41
CA ALA A 34 -14.25 13.44 -2.41
C ALA A 34 -15.42 12.45 -2.49
N ALA A 35 -16.01 12.08 -1.35
CA ALA A 35 -17.20 11.23 -1.32
C ALA A 35 -18.37 11.88 -2.09
N GLY A 36 -18.61 13.18 -1.85
CA GLY A 36 -19.64 13.94 -2.59
C GLY A 36 -19.38 13.98 -4.09
N LEU A 37 -18.12 14.22 -4.52
CA LEU A 37 -17.75 14.17 -5.93
C LEU A 37 -17.98 12.78 -6.54
N ALA A 38 -17.65 11.73 -5.81
CA ALA A 38 -17.84 10.35 -6.28
C ALA A 38 -19.32 9.97 -6.36
N ALA A 39 -20.16 10.44 -5.44
CA ALA A 39 -21.62 10.25 -5.48
C ALA A 39 -22.26 10.89 -6.73
N GLU A 40 -21.68 11.99 -7.23
CA GLU A 40 -22.08 12.64 -8.49
C GLU A 40 -21.41 12.03 -9.74
N GLY A 41 -20.80 10.86 -9.63
CA GLY A 41 -20.23 10.10 -10.76
C GLY A 41 -18.82 10.50 -11.17
N LEU A 42 -18.14 11.36 -10.42
CA LEU A 42 -16.75 11.70 -10.67
C LEU A 42 -15.80 10.64 -10.07
N LYS A 43 -14.52 10.67 -10.49
CA LYS A 43 -13.46 9.82 -9.95
C LYS A 43 -12.43 10.67 -9.21
N PRO A 44 -12.68 11.05 -7.96
CA PRO A 44 -11.77 11.86 -7.19
C PRO A 44 -10.54 11.06 -6.72
N VAL A 45 -9.40 11.75 -6.66
CA VAL A 45 -8.17 11.25 -6.06
C VAL A 45 -7.84 12.10 -4.85
N VAL A 46 -7.79 11.50 -3.68
CA VAL A 46 -7.34 12.12 -2.44
C VAL A 46 -5.84 11.84 -2.27
N ALA A 47 -5.00 12.83 -2.59
CA ALA A 47 -3.57 12.74 -2.34
C ALA A 47 -3.28 13.24 -0.92
N ILE A 48 -2.87 12.33 -0.05
CA ILE A 48 -2.74 12.59 1.38
C ILE A 48 -1.57 11.79 1.97
N TYR A 49 -0.90 12.33 3.00
CA TYR A 49 0.12 11.57 3.73
C TYR A 49 -0.52 10.49 4.60
N SER A 50 0.13 9.34 4.68
CA SER A 50 -0.33 8.21 5.48
C SER A 50 -0.69 8.61 6.92
N THR A 51 0.19 9.35 7.60
CA THR A 51 -0.06 9.81 8.97
C THR A 51 -1.26 10.76 9.08
N PHE A 52 -1.52 11.58 8.06
CA PHE A 52 -2.63 12.54 8.08
C PHE A 52 -3.98 11.93 7.71
N LEU A 53 -3.99 10.84 6.95
CA LEU A 53 -5.20 10.09 6.66
C LEU A 53 -5.88 9.55 7.94
N GLN A 54 -5.12 9.35 9.01
CA GLN A 54 -5.65 8.93 10.31
C GLN A 54 -6.73 9.89 10.84
N ARG A 55 -6.62 11.20 10.56
CA ARG A 55 -7.63 12.20 10.98
C ARG A 55 -8.95 12.07 10.23
N ALA A 56 -8.95 11.45 9.07
CA ALA A 56 -10.12 11.26 8.22
C ALA A 56 -10.56 9.78 8.15
N TYR A 57 -10.16 8.98 9.14
CA TYR A 57 -10.45 7.55 9.17
C TYR A 57 -11.95 7.26 9.26
N ASP A 58 -12.67 8.02 10.08
CA ASP A 58 -14.12 7.93 10.18
C ASP A 58 -14.79 8.25 8.84
N GLN A 59 -14.42 9.35 8.19
CA GLN A 59 -14.98 9.76 6.90
C GLN A 59 -14.64 8.75 5.79
N LEU A 60 -13.45 8.15 5.83
CA LEU A 60 -13.09 7.09 4.90
C LEU A 60 -14.03 5.87 5.05
N ILE A 61 -14.35 5.48 6.28
CA ILE A 61 -15.27 4.38 6.56
C ILE A 61 -16.71 4.78 6.22
N HIS A 62 -17.21 5.86 6.82
CA HIS A 62 -18.61 6.24 6.79
C HIS A 62 -19.03 6.85 5.44
N ASP A 63 -18.25 7.83 4.94
CA ASP A 63 -18.66 8.59 3.76
C ASP A 63 -18.27 7.88 2.46
N VAL A 64 -17.20 7.07 2.47
CA VAL A 64 -16.65 6.44 1.26
C VAL A 64 -16.89 4.94 1.23
N ALA A 65 -16.32 4.18 2.17
CA ALA A 65 -16.29 2.72 2.07
C ALA A 65 -17.66 2.08 2.30
N LEU A 66 -18.45 2.58 3.24
CA LEU A 66 -19.81 2.11 3.52
C LEU A 66 -20.71 2.25 2.29
N GLN A 67 -20.57 3.35 1.55
CA GLN A 67 -21.31 3.64 0.32
C GLN A 67 -20.67 3.04 -0.93
N ASN A 68 -19.52 2.36 -0.79
CA ASN A 68 -18.74 1.77 -1.89
C ASN A 68 -18.41 2.78 -3.02
N LEU A 69 -18.09 4.02 -2.66
CA LEU A 69 -17.81 5.08 -3.63
C LEU A 69 -16.40 4.95 -4.23
N PRO A 70 -16.23 5.20 -5.54
CA PRO A 70 -14.97 4.99 -6.25
C PRO A 70 -13.96 6.14 -6.00
N VAL A 71 -13.58 6.34 -4.76
CA VAL A 71 -12.55 7.30 -4.34
C VAL A 71 -11.18 6.60 -4.35
N VAL A 72 -10.19 7.22 -4.99
CA VAL A 72 -8.80 6.75 -4.97
C VAL A 72 -8.01 7.51 -3.92
N PHE A 73 -7.46 6.81 -2.95
CA PHE A 73 -6.55 7.37 -1.96
C PHE A 73 -5.10 7.16 -2.43
N ALA A 74 -4.43 8.21 -2.86
CA ALA A 74 -3.00 8.24 -3.14
C ALA A 74 -2.26 8.56 -1.83
N VAL A 75 -1.86 7.51 -1.11
CA VAL A 75 -1.33 7.59 0.25
C VAL A 75 0.19 7.74 0.18
N ASP A 76 0.64 8.97 0.26
CA ASP A 76 2.05 9.34 0.25
C ASP A 76 2.69 9.17 1.65
N ARG A 77 3.99 9.03 1.71
CA ARG A 77 4.78 8.86 2.95
C ARG A 77 4.32 7.68 3.79
N ALA A 78 3.94 6.61 3.13
CA ALA A 78 3.67 5.34 3.79
C ALA A 78 4.99 4.69 4.26
N GLY A 79 4.99 4.10 5.45
CA GLY A 79 6.19 3.54 6.05
C GLY A 79 7.07 4.59 6.74
N LEU A 80 8.37 4.34 6.76
CA LEU A 80 9.34 5.21 7.43
C LEU A 80 9.68 6.43 6.58
N VAL A 81 9.68 7.61 7.19
CA VAL A 81 9.93 8.90 6.52
C VAL A 81 11.27 9.53 6.89
N GLY A 82 12.03 8.92 7.78
CA GLY A 82 13.38 9.35 8.17
C GLY A 82 13.38 10.68 8.95
N SER A 83 13.89 11.73 8.33
CA SER A 83 14.09 13.03 8.98
C SER A 83 12.81 13.74 9.44
N ASP A 84 11.63 13.38 8.92
CA ASP A 84 10.37 14.00 9.33
C ASP A 84 9.91 13.49 10.72
N GLY A 85 10.45 12.37 11.20
CA GLY A 85 10.33 11.88 12.56
C GLY A 85 9.00 11.24 12.92
N ALA A 86 8.82 10.97 14.21
CA ALA A 86 7.74 10.16 14.76
C ALA A 86 6.32 10.64 14.40
N THR A 87 6.13 11.95 14.22
CA THR A 87 4.82 12.53 13.87
C THR A 87 4.40 12.31 12.42
N HIS A 88 5.34 11.90 11.56
CA HIS A 88 5.13 11.75 10.12
C HIS A 88 5.29 10.32 9.62
N GLN A 89 5.70 9.38 10.47
CA GLN A 89 5.82 7.97 10.10
C GLN A 89 4.46 7.40 9.66
N GLY A 90 4.43 6.79 8.48
CA GLY A 90 3.25 6.12 7.93
C GLY A 90 3.19 4.65 8.37
N SER A 91 3.16 4.41 9.69
CA SER A 91 3.39 3.09 10.27
C SER A 91 2.14 2.22 10.40
N PHE A 92 0.94 2.72 10.11
CA PHE A 92 -0.31 2.05 10.52
C PHE A 92 -1.32 1.88 9.39
N ASP A 93 -1.08 2.44 8.21
CA ASP A 93 -2.07 2.48 7.12
C ASP A 93 -2.50 1.09 6.63
N LEU A 94 -1.58 0.13 6.51
CA LEU A 94 -1.96 -1.24 6.15
C LEU A 94 -2.87 -1.88 7.19
N SER A 95 -2.57 -1.67 8.47
CA SER A 95 -3.34 -2.24 9.58
C SER A 95 -4.77 -1.73 9.60
N TYR A 96 -4.97 -0.40 9.52
CA TYR A 96 -6.32 0.16 9.62
C TYR A 96 -7.11 0.15 8.31
N LEU A 97 -6.46 0.08 7.13
CA LEU A 97 -7.15 0.02 5.84
C LEU A 97 -7.63 -1.40 5.51
N ARG A 98 -6.85 -2.44 5.87
CA ARG A 98 -7.19 -3.81 5.46
C ARG A 98 -8.46 -4.36 6.13
N CYS A 99 -8.85 -3.87 7.29
CA CYS A 99 -10.05 -4.31 7.98
C CYS A 99 -11.35 -3.70 7.44
N ILE A 100 -11.27 -2.64 6.60
CA ILE A 100 -12.46 -1.93 6.11
C ILE A 100 -13.06 -2.72 4.92
N PRO A 101 -14.37 -3.06 4.95
CA PRO A 101 -15.06 -3.65 3.79
C PRO A 101 -14.97 -2.76 2.55
N ASN A 102 -15.09 -3.36 1.37
CA ASN A 102 -15.04 -2.72 0.04
C ASN A 102 -13.70 -2.11 -0.37
N MET A 103 -12.77 -1.88 0.57
CA MET A 103 -11.46 -1.30 0.25
C MET A 103 -10.58 -2.26 -0.58
N THR A 104 -9.96 -1.72 -1.63
CA THR A 104 -8.81 -2.34 -2.29
C THR A 104 -7.54 -1.63 -1.83
N VAL A 105 -6.55 -2.35 -1.32
CA VAL A 105 -5.31 -1.78 -0.75
C VAL A 105 -4.09 -2.33 -1.48
N MET A 106 -3.31 -1.43 -2.08
CA MET A 106 -2.17 -1.74 -2.95
C MET A 106 -0.88 -1.10 -2.43
N ALA A 107 0.24 -1.81 -2.57
CA ALA A 107 1.56 -1.33 -2.22
C ALA A 107 2.55 -1.62 -3.36
N PRO A 108 2.91 -0.64 -4.18
CA PRO A 108 3.82 -0.82 -5.30
C PRO A 108 5.25 -1.07 -4.85
N ALA A 109 5.94 -1.95 -5.55
CA ALA A 109 7.35 -2.25 -5.31
C ALA A 109 8.29 -1.14 -5.83
N ASP A 110 7.87 -0.44 -6.88
CA ASP A 110 8.66 0.58 -7.57
C ASP A 110 7.77 1.65 -8.21
N GLU A 111 8.39 2.66 -8.82
CA GLU A 111 7.71 3.80 -9.44
C GLU A 111 6.89 3.41 -10.67
N ASN A 112 7.31 2.40 -11.43
CA ASN A 112 6.51 1.92 -12.56
C ASN A 112 5.25 1.19 -12.07
N GLU A 113 5.40 0.33 -11.08
CA GLU A 113 4.26 -0.37 -10.47
C GLU A 113 3.30 0.61 -9.78
N CYS A 114 3.83 1.68 -9.14
CA CYS A 114 3.03 2.75 -8.57
C CYS A 114 2.13 3.43 -9.63
N ARG A 115 2.69 3.75 -10.80
CA ARG A 115 1.95 4.30 -11.92
C ARG A 115 0.85 3.34 -12.42
N GLN A 116 1.16 2.04 -12.54
CA GLN A 116 0.18 1.04 -12.96
C GLN A 116 -0.92 0.82 -11.91
N MET A 117 -0.58 0.86 -10.62
CA MET A 117 -1.55 0.73 -9.53
C MET A 117 -2.48 1.94 -9.43
N LEU A 118 -1.98 3.17 -9.61
CA LEU A 118 -2.82 4.36 -9.67
C LEU A 118 -3.78 4.30 -10.87
N TYR A 119 -3.32 3.82 -12.01
CA TYR A 119 -4.18 3.58 -13.16
C TYR A 119 -5.22 2.49 -12.86
N THR A 120 -4.81 1.36 -12.27
CA THR A 120 -5.72 0.30 -11.84
C THR A 120 -6.78 0.85 -10.90
N ALA A 121 -6.37 1.60 -9.87
CA ALA A 121 -7.27 2.24 -8.91
C ALA A 121 -8.33 3.12 -9.59
N SER A 122 -7.93 3.89 -10.62
CA SER A 122 -8.85 4.75 -11.37
C SER A 122 -9.95 3.99 -12.13
N LEU A 123 -9.75 2.70 -12.39
CA LEU A 123 -10.71 1.84 -13.09
C LEU A 123 -11.63 1.06 -12.15
N LEU A 124 -11.29 0.99 -10.86
CA LEU A 124 -12.08 0.23 -9.89
C LEU A 124 -13.45 0.89 -9.63
N PRO A 125 -14.50 0.09 -9.43
CA PRO A 125 -15.84 0.60 -9.14
C PRO A 125 -16.03 1.01 -7.67
N GLY A 126 -15.12 0.64 -6.79
CA GLY A 126 -15.16 0.94 -5.35
C GLY A 126 -13.91 1.66 -4.86
N PRO A 127 -13.82 1.93 -3.55
CA PRO A 127 -12.73 2.67 -2.95
C PRO A 127 -11.41 1.90 -2.99
N SER A 128 -10.33 2.63 -3.22
CA SER A 128 -9.00 2.03 -3.31
C SER A 128 -7.92 2.92 -2.74
N ALA A 129 -6.88 2.32 -2.19
CA ALA A 129 -5.70 2.99 -1.69
C ALA A 129 -4.44 2.43 -2.38
N VAL A 130 -3.61 3.34 -2.87
CA VAL A 130 -2.25 3.03 -3.33
C VAL A 130 -1.30 3.73 -2.37
N ARG A 131 -0.55 2.96 -1.58
CA ARG A 131 0.36 3.49 -0.58
C ARG A 131 1.80 3.38 -1.05
N TYR A 132 2.54 4.48 -1.03
CA TYR A 132 3.93 4.56 -1.49
C TYR A 132 4.80 5.39 -0.55
N PRO A 133 6.12 5.11 -0.50
CA PRO A 133 7.01 5.73 0.46
C PRO A 133 7.42 7.16 0.06
N ARG A 134 7.97 7.90 1.02
CA ARG A 134 8.76 9.11 0.76
C ARG A 134 10.09 8.73 0.11
N GLY A 135 10.55 9.51 -0.87
CA GLY A 135 11.88 9.37 -1.46
C GLY A 135 11.88 8.98 -2.93
N THR A 136 13.04 8.62 -3.41
CA THR A 136 13.26 8.19 -4.80
C THR A 136 13.10 6.68 -4.90
N GLY A 137 12.44 6.20 -5.95
CA GLY A 137 12.34 4.78 -6.26
C GLY A 137 13.67 4.18 -6.72
N PRO A 138 13.71 2.87 -6.96
CA PRO A 138 14.92 2.17 -7.40
C PRO A 138 15.42 2.58 -8.79
N GLY A 139 14.69 3.41 -9.54
CA GLY A 139 15.08 3.89 -10.86
C GLY A 139 14.72 2.93 -11.99
N VAL A 140 13.63 2.19 -11.87
CA VAL A 140 13.19 1.27 -12.93
C VAL A 140 12.62 2.03 -14.14
N PRO A 141 12.73 1.47 -15.36
CA PRO A 141 12.12 2.08 -16.54
C PRO A 141 10.61 2.21 -16.40
N ILE A 142 10.09 3.41 -16.62
CA ILE A 142 8.65 3.67 -16.62
C ILE A 142 8.06 3.27 -17.97
N GLN A 143 7.11 2.36 -17.95
CA GLN A 143 6.39 1.95 -19.16
C GLN A 143 5.61 3.13 -19.76
N THR A 144 5.68 3.32 -21.06
CA THR A 144 4.95 4.39 -21.76
C THR A 144 3.45 4.20 -21.65
N GLN A 145 2.96 2.97 -21.82
CA GLN A 145 1.57 2.63 -21.72
C GLN A 145 1.19 2.29 -20.28
N MET A 146 0.06 2.81 -19.81
CA MET A 146 -0.54 2.37 -18.54
C MET A 146 -1.32 1.08 -18.76
N THR A 147 -1.05 0.10 -17.89
CA THR A 147 -1.71 -1.20 -17.93
C THR A 147 -2.32 -1.49 -16.56
N ALA A 148 -3.59 -1.89 -16.54
CA ALA A 148 -4.22 -2.31 -15.30
C ALA A 148 -3.61 -3.62 -14.80
N LEU A 149 -3.30 -3.67 -13.51
CA LEU A 149 -2.83 -4.89 -12.86
C LEU A 149 -4.03 -5.77 -12.49
N PRO A 150 -3.90 -7.09 -12.60
CA PRO A 150 -4.93 -8.02 -12.08
C PRO A 150 -5.10 -7.82 -10.58
N VAL A 151 -6.31 -7.44 -10.16
CA VAL A 151 -6.61 -7.15 -8.75
C VAL A 151 -6.44 -8.42 -7.90
N GLY A 152 -5.79 -8.27 -6.76
CA GLY A 152 -5.53 -9.38 -5.83
C GLY A 152 -4.53 -10.41 -6.36
N ARG A 153 -3.64 -10.04 -7.30
CA ARG A 153 -2.62 -10.96 -7.82
C ARG A 153 -1.21 -10.46 -7.51
N GLY A 154 -0.49 -11.30 -6.76
CA GLY A 154 0.94 -11.15 -6.54
C GLY A 154 1.78 -11.68 -7.70
N GLU A 155 3.09 -11.54 -7.57
CA GLU A 155 4.06 -11.95 -8.58
C GLU A 155 5.29 -12.61 -7.93
N ILE A 156 5.66 -13.80 -8.41
CA ILE A 156 6.93 -14.41 -8.00
C ILE A 156 8.05 -13.70 -8.75
N ARG A 157 8.89 -12.98 -8.02
CA ARG A 157 10.06 -12.26 -8.56
C ARG A 157 11.29 -13.15 -8.68
N ARG A 158 11.37 -14.18 -7.85
CA ARG A 158 12.45 -15.15 -7.84
C ARG A 158 11.95 -16.48 -7.29
N GLU A 159 12.34 -17.58 -7.91
CA GLU A 159 12.22 -18.91 -7.33
C GLU A 159 13.55 -19.34 -6.71
N GLY A 160 13.51 -19.80 -5.46
CA GLY A 160 14.65 -20.30 -4.71
C GLY A 160 14.49 -21.77 -4.32
N ARG A 161 15.58 -22.38 -3.85
CA ARG A 161 15.64 -23.81 -3.50
C ARG A 161 15.86 -24.08 -2.01
N SER A 162 16.07 -23.04 -1.20
CA SER A 162 16.34 -23.20 0.25
C SER A 162 15.14 -23.67 1.06
N GLY A 163 13.93 -23.67 0.46
CA GLY A 163 12.68 -23.93 1.18
C GLY A 163 12.19 -22.73 2.02
N LEU A 164 12.78 -21.55 1.84
CA LEU A 164 12.37 -20.30 2.46
C LEU A 164 11.64 -19.43 1.44
N ALA A 165 10.53 -18.82 1.83
CA ALA A 165 9.81 -17.83 1.01
C ALA A 165 9.78 -16.46 1.70
N LEU A 166 10.11 -15.41 0.96
CA LEU A 166 10.03 -14.00 1.37
C LEU A 166 8.83 -13.37 0.67
N LEU A 167 7.78 -13.05 1.41
CA LEU A 167 6.57 -12.39 0.91
C LEU A 167 6.65 -10.91 1.27
N ALA A 168 7.01 -10.09 0.30
CA ALA A 168 7.28 -8.68 0.52
C ALA A 168 6.17 -7.77 -0.02
N PHE A 169 5.92 -6.67 0.68
CA PHE A 169 4.93 -5.68 0.34
C PHE A 169 5.59 -4.32 0.10
N GLY A 170 5.26 -3.71 -1.04
CA GLY A 170 5.71 -2.36 -1.37
C GLY A 170 7.20 -2.24 -1.65
N ALA A 171 7.79 -1.11 -1.30
CA ALA A 171 9.18 -0.77 -1.62
C ALA A 171 10.24 -1.73 -1.04
N LEU A 172 9.88 -2.58 -0.09
CA LEU A 172 10.78 -3.59 0.48
C LEU A 172 11.01 -4.81 -0.43
N VAL A 173 10.29 -4.93 -1.56
CA VAL A 173 10.48 -6.01 -2.54
C VAL A 173 11.90 -6.03 -3.09
N ASP A 174 12.48 -4.88 -3.41
CA ASP A 174 13.88 -4.79 -3.90
C ASP A 174 14.88 -5.32 -2.86
N SER A 175 14.72 -4.94 -1.60
CA SER A 175 15.54 -5.47 -0.51
C SER A 175 15.33 -6.97 -0.30
N ALA A 176 14.09 -7.44 -0.42
CA ALA A 176 13.78 -8.86 -0.33
C ALA A 176 14.43 -9.67 -1.46
N GLN A 177 14.52 -9.11 -2.68
CA GLN A 177 15.21 -9.75 -3.81
C GLN A 177 16.70 -9.95 -3.52
N ARG A 178 17.38 -8.91 -3.04
CA ARG A 178 18.80 -9.00 -2.66
C ARG A 178 19.06 -10.02 -1.56
N VAL A 179 18.17 -10.11 -0.57
CA VAL A 179 18.25 -11.12 0.49
C VAL A 179 17.95 -12.51 -0.07
N GLY A 180 16.93 -12.61 -0.93
CA GLY A 180 16.53 -13.85 -1.60
C GLY A 180 17.64 -14.49 -2.42
N GLU A 181 18.45 -13.67 -3.11
CA GLU A 181 19.63 -14.14 -3.84
C GLU A 181 20.67 -14.77 -2.90
N ARG A 182 20.94 -14.12 -1.77
CA ARG A 182 21.93 -14.58 -0.78
C ARG A 182 21.51 -15.86 -0.06
N LEU A 183 20.22 -16.03 0.18
CA LEU A 183 19.65 -17.16 0.92
C LEU A 183 19.09 -18.27 0.00
N ASP A 184 19.19 -18.12 -1.30
CA ASP A 184 18.50 -18.94 -2.30
C ASP A 184 17.02 -19.12 -1.97
N ALA A 185 16.36 -18.03 -1.53
CA ALA A 185 14.96 -18.02 -1.14
C ALA A 185 14.03 -17.62 -2.31
N THR A 186 12.81 -18.13 -2.29
CA THR A 186 11.74 -17.64 -3.16
C THR A 186 11.32 -16.24 -2.72
N VAL A 187 11.13 -15.31 -3.66
CA VAL A 187 10.71 -13.94 -3.37
C VAL A 187 9.42 -13.62 -4.12
N VAL A 188 8.44 -13.15 -3.38
CA VAL A 188 7.12 -12.79 -3.90
C VAL A 188 6.86 -11.32 -3.64
N ASN A 189 6.51 -10.58 -4.69
CA ASN A 189 5.89 -9.26 -4.59
C ASN A 189 4.38 -9.46 -4.41
N MET A 190 3.88 -9.21 -3.22
CA MET A 190 2.46 -9.44 -2.91
C MET A 190 1.53 -8.41 -3.54
N ARG A 191 2.02 -7.21 -3.89
CA ARG A 191 1.27 -6.12 -4.55
C ARG A 191 0.04 -5.64 -3.79
N PHE A 192 -0.87 -6.57 -3.47
CA PHE A 192 -2.15 -6.29 -2.83
C PHE A 192 -2.16 -6.81 -1.40
N ILE A 193 -2.56 -5.93 -0.49
CA ILE A 193 -2.84 -6.29 0.89
C ILE A 193 -4.29 -6.76 1.00
N LYS A 194 -5.16 -6.14 0.18
CA LYS A 194 -6.57 -6.48 0.06
C LYS A 194 -7.08 -6.18 -1.36
N PRO A 195 -7.68 -7.15 -2.06
CA PRO A 195 -7.73 -8.56 -1.66
C PRO A 195 -6.34 -9.20 -1.71
N LEU A 196 -6.07 -10.09 -0.79
CA LEU A 196 -4.84 -10.89 -0.77
C LEU A 196 -4.88 -11.95 -1.89
N ASP A 197 -3.73 -12.27 -2.49
CA ASP A 197 -3.61 -13.42 -3.40
C ASP A 197 -3.51 -14.71 -2.59
N GLU A 198 -4.67 -15.18 -2.09
CA GLU A 198 -4.77 -16.36 -1.24
C GLU A 198 -4.24 -17.60 -1.94
N ASP A 199 -4.60 -17.80 -3.23
CA ASP A 199 -4.10 -18.93 -4.04
C ASP A 199 -2.57 -18.96 -4.09
N LEU A 200 -1.93 -17.80 -4.26
CA LEU A 200 -0.47 -17.70 -4.29
C LEU A 200 0.13 -18.01 -2.92
N VAL A 201 -0.44 -17.48 -1.85
CA VAL A 201 0.03 -17.74 -0.48
C VAL A 201 -0.07 -19.22 -0.15
N LEU A 202 -1.18 -19.86 -0.46
CA LEU A 202 -1.39 -21.30 -0.20
C LEU A 202 -0.43 -22.18 -1.02
N ARG A 203 -0.20 -21.83 -2.30
CA ARG A 203 0.80 -22.55 -3.12
C ARG A 203 2.22 -22.39 -2.56
N ILE A 204 2.58 -21.21 -2.08
CA ILE A 204 3.88 -20.95 -1.43
C ILE A 204 3.99 -21.76 -0.15
N ALA A 205 2.98 -21.72 0.70
CA ALA A 205 2.97 -22.48 1.96
C ALA A 205 3.13 -23.98 1.75
N GLY A 206 2.49 -24.55 0.72
CA GLY A 206 2.59 -25.97 0.38
C GLY A 206 3.94 -26.42 -0.20
N ARG A 207 4.82 -25.48 -0.58
CA ARG A 207 6.12 -25.79 -1.21
C ARG A 207 7.33 -25.37 -0.38
N HIS A 208 7.12 -24.62 0.68
CA HIS A 208 8.19 -24.07 1.51
C HIS A 208 8.07 -24.52 2.96
N ARG A 209 9.19 -24.55 3.66
CA ARG A 209 9.24 -24.96 5.07
C ARG A 209 9.12 -23.79 6.06
N ALA A 210 9.24 -22.54 5.58
CA ALA A 210 9.07 -21.33 6.36
C ALA A 210 8.75 -20.13 5.45
N ILE A 211 8.01 -19.18 5.99
CA ILE A 211 7.66 -17.91 5.35
C ILE A 211 8.23 -16.75 6.18
N VAL A 212 8.75 -15.75 5.50
CA VAL A 212 9.05 -14.44 6.09
C VAL A 212 8.17 -13.41 5.39
N THR A 213 7.37 -12.66 6.13
CA THR A 213 6.63 -11.51 5.60
C THR A 213 7.43 -10.24 5.87
N ILE A 214 7.45 -9.33 4.89
CA ILE A 214 8.26 -8.11 4.96
C ILE A 214 7.40 -6.92 4.57
N GLU A 215 7.16 -6.00 5.51
CA GLU A 215 6.32 -4.83 5.32
C GLU A 215 6.86 -3.59 6.05
N GLU A 216 6.64 -2.42 5.50
CA GLU A 216 6.99 -1.14 6.13
C GLU A 216 5.76 -0.57 6.84
N ASN A 217 5.23 -1.34 7.79
CA ASN A 217 4.06 -1.07 8.62
C ASN A 217 4.24 -1.76 9.97
N ALA A 218 3.48 -1.35 10.99
CA ALA A 218 3.43 -2.09 12.25
C ALA A 218 3.05 -3.56 11.98
N THR A 219 3.77 -4.49 12.60
CA THR A 219 3.51 -5.93 12.45
C THR A 219 2.12 -6.31 12.95
N ALA A 220 1.65 -5.61 13.99
CA ALA A 220 0.32 -5.84 14.55
C ALA A 220 -0.79 -5.45 13.57
N GLY A 221 -1.56 -6.43 13.13
CA GLY A 221 -2.65 -6.25 12.19
C GLY A 221 -2.23 -5.85 10.76
N GLY A 222 -0.95 -5.86 10.44
CA GLY A 222 -0.42 -5.51 9.14
C GLY A 222 -0.66 -6.57 8.05
N ALA A 223 0.04 -6.44 6.93
CA ALA A 223 -0.08 -7.35 5.80
C ALA A 223 0.42 -8.77 6.13
N GLY A 224 1.47 -8.89 6.94
CA GLY A 224 1.95 -10.18 7.43
C GLY A 224 0.92 -10.89 8.31
N SER A 225 0.17 -10.13 9.13
CA SER A 225 -0.94 -10.69 9.92
C SER A 225 -2.01 -11.32 9.03
N ALA A 226 -2.34 -10.71 7.88
CA ALA A 226 -3.31 -11.28 6.93
C ALA A 226 -2.88 -12.65 6.40
N ILE A 227 -1.58 -12.84 6.15
CA ILE A 227 -1.03 -14.14 5.75
C ILE A 227 -1.17 -15.17 6.88
N GLY A 228 -0.83 -14.78 8.11
CA GLY A 228 -1.01 -15.66 9.28
C GLY A 228 -2.47 -16.04 9.52
N GLU A 229 -3.38 -15.10 9.40
CA GLU A 229 -4.85 -15.31 9.51
C GLU A 229 -5.34 -16.31 8.45
N LEU A 230 -4.92 -16.15 7.19
CA LEU A 230 -5.27 -17.07 6.10
C LEU A 230 -4.77 -18.49 6.39
N LEU A 231 -3.48 -18.65 6.72
CA LEU A 231 -2.91 -19.97 6.98
C LEU A 231 -3.56 -20.65 8.19
N ALA A 232 -3.91 -19.88 9.23
CA ALA A 232 -4.64 -20.40 10.38
C ALA A 232 -6.06 -20.85 10.01
N ALA A 233 -6.76 -20.08 9.18
CA ALA A 233 -8.11 -20.45 8.69
C ALA A 233 -8.10 -21.73 7.85
N GLU A 234 -7.03 -21.95 7.07
CA GLU A 234 -6.84 -23.14 6.24
C GLU A 234 -6.20 -24.33 7.01
N GLY A 235 -5.97 -24.18 8.33
CA GLY A 235 -5.37 -25.22 9.17
C GLY A 235 -3.91 -25.53 8.83
N ILE A 236 -3.21 -24.63 8.17
CA ILE A 236 -1.81 -24.80 7.76
C ILE A 236 -0.89 -24.33 8.88
N SER A 237 -0.09 -25.25 9.43
CA SER A 237 0.94 -24.95 10.42
C SER A 237 2.30 -24.83 9.74
N LEU A 238 2.82 -23.62 9.67
CA LEU A 238 4.11 -23.30 9.06
C LEU A 238 4.82 -22.21 9.88
N PRO A 239 6.14 -22.30 10.13
CA PRO A 239 6.88 -21.22 10.75
C PRO A 239 6.78 -19.93 9.94
N ILE A 240 6.34 -18.85 10.59
CA ILE A 240 6.24 -17.52 9.98
C ILE A 240 7.05 -16.55 10.84
N LEU A 241 7.91 -15.74 10.18
CA LEU A 241 8.57 -14.59 10.76
C LEU A 241 7.99 -13.32 10.14
N HIS A 242 7.44 -12.42 10.96
CA HIS A 242 6.98 -11.10 10.51
C HIS A 242 8.08 -10.07 10.70
N ILE A 243 8.53 -9.46 9.62
CA ILE A 243 9.45 -8.32 9.62
C ILE A 243 8.65 -7.06 9.25
N GLY A 244 8.59 -6.13 10.20
CA GLY A 244 7.90 -4.86 10.07
C GLY A 244 8.31 -3.91 11.18
N ILE A 245 7.56 -2.83 11.35
CA ILE A 245 7.81 -1.84 12.39
C ILE A 245 7.39 -2.45 13.74
N PRO A 246 8.31 -2.47 14.73
CA PRO A 246 8.01 -3.01 16.06
C PRO A 246 7.03 -2.11 16.84
N ASP A 247 6.52 -2.63 17.95
CA ASP A 247 5.59 -1.92 18.84
C ASP A 247 6.30 -0.77 19.60
N ARG A 248 6.69 0.26 18.82
CA ARG A 248 7.25 1.52 19.32
C ARG A 248 7.16 2.61 18.25
N PHE A 249 7.09 3.86 18.67
CA PHE A 249 7.26 4.99 17.75
C PHE A 249 8.71 5.09 17.28
N ILE A 250 8.89 5.33 15.99
CA ILE A 250 10.22 5.44 15.38
C ILE A 250 10.62 6.92 15.33
N GLU A 251 11.75 7.21 15.94
CA GLU A 251 12.33 8.54 16.03
C GLU A 251 12.90 9.02 14.68
N HIS A 252 13.38 10.29 14.69
CA HIS A 252 14.10 10.86 13.55
C HIS A 252 15.34 10.05 13.19
N GLY A 253 15.62 9.97 11.90
CA GLY A 253 16.79 9.26 11.41
C GLY A 253 17.01 9.48 9.92
N THR A 254 18.05 8.87 9.39
CA THR A 254 18.20 8.68 7.94
C THR A 254 17.37 7.47 7.51
N ARG A 255 16.83 7.53 6.31
CA ARG A 255 16.13 6.42 5.70
C ARG A 255 17.11 5.43 5.08
#